data_03106a4764697d7effd2cc36ead823f8
#
_entry.id   03106a4764697d7effd2cc36ead823f8
#
_cell.length_a   1.000
_cell.length_b   1.000
_cell.length_c   1.000
_cell.angle_alpha   90.00
_cell.angle_beta   90.00
_cell.angle_gamma   90.00
#
_symmetry.space_group_name_H-M   'P 1'
#
loop_
_entity.id
_entity.type
_entity.pdbx_description
1 polymer ?
#
loop_
_entity_poly.entity_id
_entity_poly.type
_entity_poly.pdbx_seq_one_letter_code
_entity_poly.pdbx_strand_id
1 'polypeptide(L)'
;INYMLEQGCQAIGSFIDADEVIEDRSIQAAQRLKDNYGKDIEMRFANQVLKGVIDPKAREWFDMSSDFVDIIGGLPAKDFGREEEHLDILLSTAKAKNKLVHVHVDQFNTDEEKETEQLALKTIEHGMQGKVSAVHSISVAAHPRKYRYELYDLIKKADMHIVSCPTAWIDHNRTERLAPSHNSVTPVDEMIPK
;
A
#
# COMPACT_ATOMS: atom_id res chain seq x y z
N ILE A 1 1.19 -12.63 -18.67
CA ILE A 1 2.50 -13.18 -18.29
C ILE A 1 3.39 -13.31 -19.51
N ASN A 2 2.99 -13.98 -20.62
CA ASN A 2 3.82 -14.17 -21.81
C ASN A 2 4.46 -12.88 -22.32
N TYR A 3 3.67 -11.80 -22.45
CA TYR A 3 4.18 -10.49 -22.85
C TYR A 3 5.27 -9.96 -21.89
N MET A 4 5.09 -10.16 -20.58
CA MET A 4 6.08 -9.73 -19.59
C MET A 4 7.39 -10.52 -19.72
N LEU A 5 7.29 -11.83 -19.93
CA LEU A 5 8.47 -12.69 -20.19
C LEU A 5 9.20 -12.28 -21.46
N GLU A 6 8.48 -11.97 -22.55
CA GLU A 6 9.05 -11.47 -23.81
C GLU A 6 9.77 -10.13 -23.64
N GLN A 7 9.36 -9.30 -22.65
CA GLN A 7 10.03 -8.05 -22.29
C GLN A 7 11.18 -8.26 -21.28
N GLY A 8 11.51 -9.49 -20.92
CA GLY A 8 12.60 -9.80 -20.01
C GLY A 8 12.26 -9.62 -18.52
N CYS A 9 10.98 -9.54 -18.15
CA CYS A 9 10.58 -9.47 -16.75
C CYS A 9 10.90 -10.80 -16.06
N GLN A 10 11.64 -10.72 -14.94
CA GLN A 10 12.01 -11.86 -14.11
C GLN A 10 11.14 -12.01 -12.87
N ALA A 11 10.50 -10.92 -12.43
CA ALA A 11 9.62 -10.91 -11.27
C ALA A 11 8.46 -9.93 -11.47
N ILE A 12 7.31 -10.25 -10.89
CA ILE A 12 6.14 -9.37 -10.83
C ILE A 12 5.54 -9.36 -9.43
N GLY A 13 5.04 -8.20 -9.02
CA GLY A 13 4.16 -8.04 -7.87
C GLY A 13 2.78 -7.58 -8.33
N SER A 14 1.72 -8.08 -7.69
CA SER A 14 0.35 -7.64 -7.97
C SER A 14 -0.51 -7.69 -6.72
N PHE A 15 -1.45 -6.74 -6.64
CA PHE A 15 -2.55 -6.84 -5.68
C PHE A 15 -3.65 -7.73 -6.25
N ILE A 16 -4.31 -8.49 -5.38
CA ILE A 16 -5.44 -9.35 -5.71
C ILE A 16 -6.59 -9.10 -4.74
N ASP A 17 -7.80 -8.98 -5.28
CA ASP A 17 -9.01 -8.79 -4.48
C ASP A 17 -9.50 -10.11 -3.90
N ALA A 18 -10.06 -10.06 -2.69
CA ALA A 18 -10.87 -11.12 -2.10
C ALA A 18 -11.93 -10.46 -1.21
N ASP A 19 -13.18 -10.59 -1.58
CA ASP A 19 -14.32 -10.04 -0.88
C ASP A 19 -15.60 -10.85 -1.19
N GLU A 20 -16.72 -10.46 -0.60
CA GLU A 20 -18.01 -11.11 -0.79
C GLU A 20 -18.56 -11.10 -2.22
N VAL A 21 -18.02 -10.26 -3.11
CA VAL A 21 -18.45 -10.13 -4.51
C VAL A 21 -17.63 -11.02 -5.43
N ILE A 22 -16.29 -10.91 -5.31
CA ILE A 22 -15.36 -11.69 -6.13
C ILE A 22 -15.05 -13.07 -5.51
N GLU A 23 -15.32 -13.21 -4.21
CA GLU A 23 -15.01 -14.41 -3.43
C GLU A 23 -13.49 -14.74 -3.53
N ASP A 24 -13.12 -15.99 -3.67
CA ASP A 24 -11.73 -16.46 -3.79
C ASP A 24 -11.23 -16.58 -5.25
N ARG A 25 -11.98 -16.09 -6.23
CA ARG A 25 -11.69 -16.28 -7.67
C ARG A 25 -10.34 -15.71 -8.07
N SER A 26 -9.93 -14.58 -7.51
CA SER A 26 -8.62 -14.00 -7.79
C SER A 26 -7.49 -14.82 -7.16
N ILE A 27 -7.71 -15.37 -5.97
CA ILE A 27 -6.77 -16.29 -5.31
C ILE A 27 -6.57 -17.55 -6.17
N GLN A 28 -7.68 -18.14 -6.64
CA GLN A 28 -7.62 -19.30 -7.55
C GLN A 28 -6.91 -18.98 -8.86
N ALA A 29 -7.13 -17.76 -9.42
CA ALA A 29 -6.43 -17.32 -10.62
C ALA A 29 -4.94 -17.11 -10.36
N ALA A 30 -4.56 -16.49 -9.25
CA ALA A 30 -3.17 -16.27 -8.83
C ALA A 30 -2.45 -17.61 -8.61
N GLN A 31 -3.12 -18.59 -7.98
CA GLN A 31 -2.57 -19.94 -7.81
C GLN A 31 -2.29 -20.61 -9.16
N ARG A 32 -3.26 -20.57 -10.08
CA ARG A 32 -3.06 -21.11 -11.44
C ARG A 32 -1.90 -20.43 -12.19
N LEU A 33 -1.70 -19.14 -11.99
CA LEU A 33 -0.55 -18.43 -12.57
C LEU A 33 0.76 -18.91 -11.96
N LYS A 34 0.83 -19.07 -10.64
CA LYS A 34 2.02 -19.66 -9.97
C LYS A 34 2.31 -21.08 -10.47
N ASP A 35 1.28 -21.90 -10.60
CA ASP A 35 1.43 -23.29 -11.07
C ASP A 35 1.95 -23.39 -12.52
N ASN A 36 1.46 -22.51 -13.40
CA ASN A 36 1.80 -22.53 -14.83
C ASN A 36 3.10 -21.82 -15.16
N TYR A 37 3.45 -20.74 -14.46
CA TYR A 37 4.56 -19.85 -14.82
C TYR A 37 5.60 -19.65 -13.71
N GLY A 38 5.41 -20.23 -12.53
CA GLY A 38 6.31 -20.01 -11.39
C GLY A 38 7.74 -20.51 -11.57
N LYS A 39 8.01 -21.30 -12.64
CA LYS A 39 9.38 -21.70 -13.04
C LYS A 39 10.06 -20.64 -13.92
N ASP A 40 9.27 -19.80 -14.58
CA ASP A 40 9.74 -18.84 -15.57
C ASP A 40 9.81 -17.42 -15.04
N ILE A 41 8.94 -17.08 -14.06
CA ILE A 41 8.86 -15.74 -13.47
C ILE A 41 8.48 -15.82 -11.99
N GLU A 42 9.21 -15.06 -11.15
CA GLU A 42 8.86 -14.91 -9.74
C GLU A 42 7.56 -14.09 -9.60
N MET A 43 6.62 -14.57 -8.79
CA MET A 43 5.34 -13.90 -8.56
C MET A 43 5.10 -13.70 -7.07
N ARG A 44 4.82 -12.45 -6.67
CA ARG A 44 4.42 -12.08 -5.32
C ARG A 44 3.07 -11.39 -5.35
N PHE A 45 2.18 -11.78 -4.46
CA PHE A 45 0.84 -11.21 -4.36
C PHE A 45 0.62 -10.52 -3.02
N ALA A 46 -0.07 -9.38 -3.06
CA ALA A 46 -0.61 -8.70 -1.90
C ALA A 46 -2.13 -8.73 -1.97
N ASN A 47 -2.82 -8.85 -0.85
CA ASN A 47 -4.28 -8.73 -0.84
C ASN A 47 -4.70 -7.26 -0.97
N GLN A 48 -5.72 -7.01 -1.77
CA GLN A 48 -6.40 -5.72 -1.89
C GLN A 48 -7.64 -5.73 -1.00
N VAL A 49 -7.77 -4.72 -0.14
CA VAL A 49 -8.83 -4.69 0.88
C VAL A 49 -9.86 -3.61 0.58
N LEU A 50 -10.51 -3.70 -0.59
CA LEU A 50 -11.46 -2.71 -1.08
C LEU A 50 -12.73 -2.54 -0.21
N LYS A 51 -13.00 -3.48 0.68
CA LYS A 51 -14.10 -3.43 1.66
C LYS A 51 -13.63 -3.12 3.08
N GLY A 52 -12.37 -2.74 3.25
CA GLY A 52 -11.74 -2.57 4.56
C GLY A 52 -11.38 -3.90 5.23
N VAL A 53 -11.07 -3.85 6.53
CA VAL A 53 -10.68 -5.01 7.35
C VAL A 53 -11.37 -5.06 8.70
N ILE A 54 -12.24 -4.08 8.99
CA ILE A 54 -12.88 -3.93 10.30
C ILE A 54 -14.29 -4.50 10.33
N ASP A 55 -15.05 -4.32 9.24
CA ASP A 55 -16.35 -4.98 9.11
C ASP A 55 -16.18 -6.51 9.22
N PRO A 56 -17.04 -7.23 9.97
CA PRO A 56 -16.89 -8.66 10.20
C PRO A 56 -16.78 -9.50 8.92
N LYS A 57 -17.56 -9.18 7.88
CA LYS A 57 -17.48 -9.89 6.60
C LYS A 57 -16.21 -9.57 5.83
N ALA A 58 -15.83 -8.28 5.76
CA ALA A 58 -14.58 -7.88 5.17
C ALA A 58 -13.39 -8.53 5.90
N ARG A 59 -13.48 -8.65 7.21
CA ARG A 59 -12.47 -9.30 8.05
C ARG A 59 -12.29 -10.77 7.73
N GLU A 60 -13.36 -11.54 7.54
CA GLU A 60 -13.28 -12.94 7.13
C GLU A 60 -12.49 -13.12 5.82
N TRP A 61 -12.75 -12.26 4.82
CA TRP A 61 -12.06 -12.28 3.53
C TRP A 61 -10.60 -11.82 3.66
N PHE A 62 -10.34 -10.81 4.49
CA PHE A 62 -8.98 -10.38 4.79
C PHE A 62 -8.16 -11.50 5.45
N ASP A 63 -8.70 -12.14 6.47
CA ASP A 63 -8.00 -13.22 7.18
C ASP A 63 -7.71 -14.40 6.24
N MET A 64 -8.69 -14.82 5.42
CA MET A 64 -8.52 -15.89 4.44
C MET A 64 -7.47 -15.53 3.36
N SER A 65 -7.57 -14.35 2.76
CA SER A 65 -6.61 -13.92 1.74
C SER A 65 -5.20 -13.73 2.31
N SER A 66 -5.10 -13.30 3.56
CA SER A 66 -3.81 -13.11 4.27
C SER A 66 -3.02 -14.40 4.46
N ASP A 67 -3.67 -15.58 4.41
CA ASP A 67 -2.98 -16.87 4.41
C ASP A 67 -2.30 -17.14 3.07
N PHE A 68 -2.96 -16.82 1.98
CA PHE A 68 -2.48 -17.08 0.62
C PHE A 68 -1.38 -16.12 0.16
N VAL A 69 -1.57 -14.79 0.36
CA VAL A 69 -0.68 -13.77 -0.21
C VAL A 69 0.72 -13.78 0.41
N ASP A 70 1.69 -13.27 -0.33
CA ASP A 70 3.08 -13.12 0.11
C ASP A 70 3.28 -11.84 0.94
N ILE A 71 2.43 -10.84 0.74
CA ILE A 71 2.51 -9.50 1.33
C ILE A 71 1.13 -9.12 1.85
N ILE A 72 1.04 -8.60 3.06
CA ILE A 72 -0.22 -8.08 3.60
C ILE A 72 -0.48 -6.69 3.00
N GLY A 73 -1.59 -6.56 2.29
CA GLY A 73 -2.03 -5.31 1.69
C GLY A 73 -3.00 -4.56 2.58
N GLY A 74 -2.99 -3.23 2.49
CA GLY A 74 -3.86 -2.35 3.24
C GLY A 74 -4.37 -1.15 2.46
N LEU A 75 -5.52 -0.62 2.91
CA LEU A 75 -6.16 0.57 2.36
C LEU A 75 -6.99 1.25 3.46
N PRO A 76 -6.36 2.01 4.39
CA PRO A 76 -7.02 2.58 5.57
C PRO A 76 -8.22 3.44 5.23
N ALA A 77 -8.18 4.19 4.12
CA ALA A 77 -9.30 5.00 3.62
C ALA A 77 -10.62 4.23 3.44
N LYS A 78 -10.61 2.88 3.43
CA LYS A 78 -11.83 2.05 3.37
C LYS A 78 -12.49 1.83 4.72
N ASP A 79 -11.77 2.06 5.80
CA ASP A 79 -12.27 2.06 7.17
C ASP A 79 -12.24 3.48 7.75
N PHE A 80 -12.80 4.44 7.01
CA PHE A 80 -12.79 5.86 7.30
C PHE A 80 -13.18 6.18 8.75
N GLY A 81 -12.36 6.99 9.43
CA GLY A 81 -12.50 7.33 10.84
C GLY A 81 -11.98 6.26 11.80
N ARG A 82 -11.48 5.13 11.27
CA ARG A 82 -10.86 4.04 12.03
C ARG A 82 -9.55 3.57 11.39
N GLU A 83 -8.83 4.48 10.74
CA GLU A 83 -7.61 4.20 9.98
C GLU A 83 -6.51 3.58 10.85
N GLU A 84 -6.36 4.04 12.09
CA GLU A 84 -5.37 3.48 13.02
C GLU A 84 -5.69 2.02 13.39
N GLU A 85 -6.96 1.70 13.62
CA GLU A 85 -7.40 0.33 13.89
C GLU A 85 -7.17 -0.58 12.67
N HIS A 86 -7.43 -0.08 11.46
CA HIS A 86 -7.10 -0.77 10.22
C HIS A 86 -5.61 -1.13 10.19
N LEU A 87 -4.72 -0.15 10.45
CA LEU A 87 -3.28 -0.34 10.47
C LEU A 87 -2.82 -1.33 11.56
N ASP A 88 -3.43 -1.28 12.74
CA ASP A 88 -3.13 -2.24 13.83
C ASP A 88 -3.47 -3.69 13.42
N ILE A 89 -4.59 -3.89 12.73
CA ILE A 89 -4.99 -5.19 12.19
C ILE A 89 -3.97 -5.70 11.16
N LEU A 90 -3.58 -4.85 10.19
CA LEU A 90 -2.61 -5.22 9.16
C LEU A 90 -1.26 -5.61 9.76
N LEU A 91 -0.70 -4.72 10.58
CA LEU A 91 0.64 -4.89 11.12
C LEU A 91 0.74 -6.07 12.08
N SER A 92 -0.28 -6.29 12.93
CA SER A 92 -0.33 -7.46 13.80
C SER A 92 -0.47 -8.76 13.00
N THR A 93 -1.30 -8.77 11.94
CA THR A 93 -1.44 -9.93 11.04
C THR A 93 -0.14 -10.23 10.32
N ALA A 94 0.51 -9.22 9.77
CA ALA A 94 1.78 -9.36 9.05
C ALA A 94 2.89 -9.88 9.99
N LYS A 95 2.96 -9.34 11.20
CA LYS A 95 3.91 -9.77 12.23
C LYS A 95 3.69 -11.23 12.60
N ALA A 96 2.46 -11.63 12.87
CA ALA A 96 2.11 -13.00 13.22
C ALA A 96 2.44 -14.01 12.10
N LYS A 97 2.26 -13.59 10.84
CA LYS A 97 2.53 -14.44 9.66
C LYS A 97 3.95 -14.24 9.08
N ASN A 98 4.79 -13.39 9.68
CA ASN A 98 6.14 -13.02 9.20
C ASN A 98 6.15 -12.57 7.73
N LYS A 99 5.20 -11.70 7.35
CA LYS A 99 5.05 -11.16 6.00
C LYS A 99 5.42 -9.68 5.93
N LEU A 100 5.72 -9.20 4.73
CA LEU A 100 5.86 -7.78 4.42
C LEU A 100 4.48 -7.12 4.38
N VAL A 101 4.47 -5.78 4.43
CA VAL A 101 3.24 -4.98 4.38
C VAL A 101 3.34 -3.92 3.28
N HIS A 102 2.33 -3.82 2.42
CA HIS A 102 2.17 -2.75 1.45
C HIS A 102 0.81 -2.06 1.67
N VAL A 103 0.83 -0.78 2.00
CA VAL A 103 -0.39 -0.01 2.33
C VAL A 103 -0.56 1.13 1.35
N HIS A 104 -1.73 1.20 0.72
CA HIS A 104 -2.15 2.36 -0.08
C HIS A 104 -2.55 3.48 0.86
N VAL A 105 -1.83 4.59 0.83
CA VAL A 105 -1.98 5.73 1.75
C VAL A 105 -1.92 7.05 1.01
N ASP A 106 -2.60 8.06 1.56
CA ASP A 106 -2.54 9.45 1.09
C ASP A 106 -2.84 9.58 -0.42
N GLN A 107 -4.00 9.08 -0.86
CA GLN A 107 -4.35 8.95 -2.28
C GLN A 107 -5.19 10.11 -2.83
N PHE A 108 -5.85 10.92 -1.96
CA PHE A 108 -6.84 11.90 -2.39
C PHE A 108 -6.26 13.28 -2.75
N ASN A 109 -4.93 13.42 -2.73
CA ASN A 109 -4.23 14.64 -3.14
C ASN A 109 -4.67 15.87 -2.32
N THR A 110 -4.78 15.73 -1.01
CA THR A 110 -5.21 16.76 -0.06
C THR A 110 -4.28 16.83 1.14
N ASP A 111 -4.14 17.99 1.77
CA ASP A 111 -3.39 18.16 3.01
C ASP A 111 -4.20 17.78 4.28
N GLU A 112 -5.36 17.17 4.11
CA GLU A 112 -6.16 16.59 5.20
C GLU A 112 -5.75 15.15 5.49
N GLU A 113 -5.21 14.42 4.51
CA GLU A 113 -4.73 13.05 4.67
C GLU A 113 -3.39 13.00 5.41
N LYS A 114 -3.27 12.04 6.32
CA LYS A 114 -2.06 11.78 7.13
C LYS A 114 -1.80 10.28 7.32
N GLU A 115 -2.28 9.47 6.42
CA GLU A 115 -2.16 8.02 6.54
C GLU A 115 -0.70 7.55 6.46
N THR A 116 0.16 8.25 5.69
CA THR A 116 1.62 7.97 5.66
C THR A 116 2.26 8.21 7.04
N GLU A 117 1.87 9.28 7.74
CA GLU A 117 2.34 9.58 9.10
C GLU A 117 1.87 8.51 10.09
N GLN A 118 0.57 8.17 10.07
CA GLN A 118 -0.02 7.13 10.91
C GLN A 118 0.66 5.77 10.67
N LEU A 119 0.87 5.40 9.40
CA LEU A 119 1.55 4.16 9.05
C LEU A 119 2.98 4.11 9.60
N ALA A 120 3.73 5.21 9.51
CA ALA A 120 5.09 5.27 10.03
C ALA A 120 5.12 5.13 11.57
N LEU A 121 4.21 5.80 12.28
CA LEU A 121 4.07 5.67 13.73
C LEU A 121 3.71 4.23 14.13
N LYS A 122 2.71 3.65 13.48
CA LYS A 122 2.28 2.26 13.72
C LYS A 122 3.36 1.23 13.36
N THR A 123 4.14 1.48 12.32
CA THR A 123 5.29 0.63 11.95
C THR A 123 6.32 0.55 13.10
N ILE A 124 6.61 1.68 13.74
CA ILE A 124 7.51 1.74 14.89
C ILE A 124 6.88 1.05 16.11
N GLU A 125 5.61 1.34 16.40
CA GLU A 125 4.86 0.77 17.53
C GLU A 125 4.84 -0.76 17.48
N HIS A 126 4.57 -1.33 16.29
CA HIS A 126 4.53 -2.77 16.08
C HIS A 126 5.90 -3.45 15.92
N GLY A 127 7.00 -2.67 15.86
CA GLY A 127 8.34 -3.20 15.61
C GLY A 127 8.48 -3.84 14.23
N MET A 128 7.89 -3.20 13.20
CA MET A 128 7.86 -3.69 11.82
C MET A 128 8.80 -2.90 10.88
N GLN A 129 9.79 -2.20 11.45
CA GLN A 129 10.78 -1.44 10.67
C GLN A 129 11.45 -2.34 9.62
N GLY A 130 11.68 -1.78 8.43
CA GLY A 130 12.26 -2.48 7.29
C GLY A 130 11.31 -3.46 6.57
N LYS A 131 10.05 -3.60 7.03
CA LYS A 131 9.06 -4.54 6.48
C LYS A 131 7.82 -3.89 5.87
N VAL A 132 7.73 -2.57 5.91
CA VAL A 132 6.54 -1.82 5.52
C VAL A 132 6.83 -0.89 4.34
N SER A 133 5.92 -0.87 3.37
CA SER A 133 5.95 0.06 2.25
C SER A 133 4.66 0.87 2.21
N ALA A 134 4.79 2.19 2.11
CA ALA A 134 3.70 3.10 1.79
C ALA A 134 3.60 3.26 0.27
N VAL A 135 2.44 2.96 -0.28
CA VAL A 135 2.15 3.06 -1.71
C VAL A 135 1.39 4.35 -1.98
N HIS A 136 1.82 5.10 -2.99
CA HIS A 136 1.35 6.43 -3.39
C HIS A 136 1.95 7.57 -2.57
N SER A 137 1.49 7.84 -1.35
CA SER A 137 1.91 8.99 -0.53
C SER A 137 1.82 10.33 -1.30
N ILE A 138 0.79 10.50 -2.13
CA ILE A 138 0.61 11.65 -3.02
C ILE A 138 0.30 12.91 -2.21
N SER A 139 -0.58 12.79 -1.23
CA SER A 139 -1.04 13.90 -0.40
C SER A 139 0.09 14.53 0.44
N VAL A 140 1.20 13.83 0.60
CA VAL A 140 2.40 14.40 1.24
C VAL A 140 2.84 15.68 0.53
N ALA A 141 2.77 15.74 -0.81
CA ALA A 141 3.11 16.94 -1.59
C ALA A 141 2.20 18.14 -1.32
N ALA A 142 0.98 17.90 -0.82
CA ALA A 142 0.00 18.94 -0.49
C ALA A 142 0.26 19.64 0.84
N HIS A 143 1.01 19.01 1.73
CA HIS A 143 1.29 19.54 3.06
C HIS A 143 2.35 20.65 3.07
N PRO A 144 2.32 21.54 4.09
CA PRO A 144 3.37 22.55 4.29
C PRO A 144 4.77 21.92 4.40
N ARG A 145 5.78 22.64 3.91
CA ARG A 145 7.16 22.14 3.87
C ARG A 145 7.67 21.64 5.23
N LYS A 146 7.36 22.35 6.32
CA LYS A 146 7.79 21.93 7.67
C LYS A 146 7.28 20.54 8.01
N TYR A 147 5.97 20.28 7.81
CA TYR A 147 5.36 18.99 8.04
C TYR A 147 6.02 17.88 7.19
N ARG A 148 6.24 18.16 5.88
CA ARG A 148 6.85 17.16 5.00
C ARG A 148 8.22 16.71 5.50
N TYR A 149 9.08 17.64 5.92
CA TYR A 149 10.41 17.30 6.39
C TYR A 149 10.40 16.54 7.72
N GLU A 150 9.51 16.90 8.64
CA GLU A 150 9.29 16.13 9.88
C GLU A 150 8.79 14.70 9.57
N LEU A 151 7.92 14.55 8.58
CA LEU A 151 7.44 13.26 8.11
C LEU A 151 8.56 12.43 7.46
N TYR A 152 9.45 13.04 6.68
CA TYR A 152 10.60 12.32 6.08
C TYR A 152 11.54 11.76 7.15
N ASP A 153 11.79 12.50 8.20
CA ASP A 153 12.58 12.00 9.34
C ASP A 153 11.86 10.85 10.06
N LEU A 154 10.54 10.91 10.17
CA LEU A 154 9.73 9.83 10.74
C LEU A 154 9.76 8.57 9.86
N ILE A 155 9.59 8.71 8.54
CA ILE A 155 9.68 7.61 7.57
C ILE A 155 11.05 6.92 7.67
N LYS A 156 12.13 7.70 7.76
CA LYS A 156 13.49 7.19 7.97
C LYS A 156 13.62 6.39 9.29
N LYS A 157 13.06 6.93 10.38
CA LYS A 157 13.05 6.27 11.69
C LYS A 157 12.24 4.97 11.67
N ALA A 158 11.14 4.93 10.90
CA ALA A 158 10.33 3.74 10.67
C ALA A 158 11.00 2.73 9.72
N ASP A 159 12.13 3.09 9.10
CA ASP A 159 12.78 2.28 8.04
C ASP A 159 11.76 1.80 7.00
N MET A 160 10.92 2.72 6.54
CA MET A 160 9.78 2.45 5.68
C MET A 160 10.11 2.80 4.22
N HIS A 161 9.67 1.97 3.29
CA HIS A 161 9.83 2.21 1.86
C HIS A 161 8.65 3.01 1.31
N ILE A 162 8.91 3.83 0.28
CA ILE A 162 7.88 4.55 -0.46
C ILE A 162 7.83 4.02 -1.89
N VAL A 163 6.62 3.68 -2.36
CA VAL A 163 6.37 3.22 -3.73
C VAL A 163 5.62 4.32 -4.47
N SER A 164 6.31 5.00 -5.37
CA SER A 164 5.69 6.01 -6.24
C SER A 164 4.97 5.34 -7.41
N CYS A 165 3.73 5.77 -7.67
CA CYS A 165 2.88 5.27 -8.74
C CYS A 165 2.44 6.43 -9.66
N PRO A 166 3.35 7.04 -10.42
CA PRO A 166 3.11 8.31 -11.11
C PRO A 166 2.00 8.25 -12.16
N THR A 167 1.73 7.08 -12.74
CA THR A 167 0.68 6.90 -13.75
C THR A 167 -0.70 6.63 -13.19
N ALA A 168 -0.81 6.30 -11.91
CA ALA A 168 -2.09 5.90 -11.31
C ALA A 168 -3.02 7.10 -11.05
N TRP A 169 -2.47 8.32 -10.92
CA TRP A 169 -3.19 9.49 -10.42
C TRP A 169 -2.99 10.73 -11.30
N ILE A 170 -2.68 10.57 -12.59
CA ILE A 170 -2.45 11.67 -13.54
C ILE A 170 -3.66 12.61 -13.62
N ASP A 171 -4.88 12.07 -13.53
CA ASP A 171 -6.13 12.80 -13.67
C ASP A 171 -6.74 13.25 -12.33
N HIS A 172 -5.96 13.24 -11.26
CA HIS A 172 -6.47 13.62 -9.94
C HIS A 172 -6.85 15.10 -9.88
N ASN A 173 -7.90 15.42 -9.13
CA ASN A 173 -8.38 16.78 -8.96
C ASN A 173 -7.33 17.68 -8.31
N ARG A 174 -7.25 18.90 -8.82
CA ARG A 174 -6.37 19.92 -8.28
C ARG A 174 -6.99 20.56 -7.04
N THR A 175 -6.21 20.75 -6.00
CA THR A 175 -6.63 21.52 -4.83
C THR A 175 -6.34 23.00 -5.07
N GLU A 176 -7.39 23.83 -5.30
CA GLU A 176 -7.27 25.23 -5.71
C GLU A 176 -6.40 26.08 -4.77
N ARG A 177 -6.52 25.89 -3.46
CA ARG A 177 -5.72 26.64 -2.47
C ARG A 177 -4.23 26.32 -2.51
N LEU A 178 -3.84 25.20 -3.12
CA LEU A 178 -2.46 24.75 -3.27
C LEU A 178 -1.90 25.02 -4.68
N ALA A 179 -2.77 25.45 -5.63
CA ALA A 179 -2.35 25.85 -6.95
C ALA A 179 -1.44 27.11 -6.90
N PRO A 180 -0.44 27.23 -7.82
CA PRO A 180 -0.07 26.31 -8.89
C PRO A 180 0.96 25.24 -8.53
N SER A 181 1.46 25.21 -7.30
CA SER A 181 2.62 24.39 -6.89
C SER A 181 2.25 22.93 -6.58
N HIS A 182 0.96 22.63 -6.46
CA HIS A 182 0.49 21.31 -6.07
C HIS A 182 0.61 20.31 -7.21
N ASN A 183 1.25 19.18 -6.93
CA ASN A 183 1.39 18.04 -7.82
C ASN A 183 0.60 16.85 -7.30
N SER A 184 0.02 16.08 -8.23
CA SER A 184 -0.67 14.82 -7.91
C SER A 184 0.27 13.62 -7.96
N VAL A 185 1.49 13.77 -7.45
CA VAL A 185 2.51 12.71 -7.46
C VAL A 185 3.27 12.68 -6.14
N THR A 186 3.79 11.52 -5.81
CA THR A 186 4.71 11.35 -4.67
C THR A 186 5.89 12.33 -4.80
N PRO A 187 6.25 13.11 -3.76
CA PRO A 187 7.34 14.11 -3.84
C PRO A 187 8.72 13.44 -3.74
N VAL A 188 9.06 12.58 -4.71
CA VAL A 188 10.29 11.78 -4.72
C VAL A 188 11.56 12.62 -4.77
N ASP A 189 11.51 13.80 -5.36
CA ASP A 189 12.62 14.75 -5.44
C ASP A 189 13.04 15.30 -4.06
N GLU A 190 12.12 15.36 -3.12
CA GLU A 190 12.38 15.73 -1.73
C GLU A 190 12.77 14.53 -0.86
N MET A 191 12.25 13.32 -1.17
CA MET A 191 12.46 12.10 -0.38
C MET A 191 13.80 11.42 -0.65
N ILE A 192 14.35 11.56 -1.87
CA ILE A 192 15.66 10.98 -2.21
C ILE A 192 16.75 11.84 -1.55
N PRO A 193 17.64 11.24 -0.75
CA PRO A 193 18.78 11.96 -0.18
C PRO A 193 19.65 12.58 -1.28
N LYS A 194 19.97 13.88 -1.14
CA LYS A 194 20.92 14.58 -2.00
C LYS A 194 22.36 14.28 -1.60
#